data_5a011606ce6bac5d138a3b02267b1f49
#
_entry.id   5a011606ce6bac5d138a3b02267b1f49
#
_cell.length_a   1.000
_cell.length_b   1.000
_cell.length_c   1.000
_cell.angle_alpha   90.00
_cell.angle_beta   90.00
_cell.angle_gamma   90.00
#
_symmetry.space_group_name_H-M   'P 1'
#
loop_
_entity.id
_entity.type
_entity.pdbx_description
1 polymer ?
#
loop_
_entity_poly.entity_id
_entity_poly.type
_entity_poly.pdbx_seq_one_letter_code
_entity_poly.pdbx_strand_id
1 'polypeptide(L)'
;MLAEVGAIQYAQLDEFVSALSNRDTDTLMIKFNLSAPVISEIFEALLVYFPPSAKLSVPPLASQYEEFPLIVAYESTAGDISAEFYVLENDEPSEAILHVVFFGAAPNELCYEFINS
;
A
#
# COMPACT_ATOMS: atom_id res chain seq x y z
N MET A 1 -7.38 -14.64 -10.18
CA MET A 1 -6.81 -14.28 -11.49
C MET A 1 -5.79 -13.17 -11.31
N LEU A 2 -4.64 -13.27 -11.95
CA LEU A 2 -3.67 -12.19 -11.92
C LEU A 2 -4.25 -10.94 -12.59
N ALA A 3 -3.99 -9.79 -12.00
CA ALA A 3 -4.43 -8.50 -12.50
C ALA A 3 -3.26 -7.52 -12.51
N GLU A 4 -3.52 -6.33 -12.98
CA GLU A 4 -2.53 -5.25 -13.01
C GLU A 4 -3.04 -4.07 -12.20
N VAL A 5 -2.11 -3.39 -11.53
CA VAL A 5 -2.39 -2.10 -10.90
C VAL A 5 -2.33 -1.04 -12.01
N GLY A 6 -3.42 -0.30 -12.18
CA GLY A 6 -3.47 0.79 -13.14
C GLY A 6 -2.85 2.07 -12.62
N ALA A 7 -2.65 3.06 -13.51
CA ALA A 7 -2.00 4.32 -13.17
C ALA A 7 -2.72 5.08 -12.05
N ILE A 8 -4.06 5.12 -12.07
CA ILE A 8 -4.85 5.83 -11.05
C ILE A 8 -4.73 5.11 -9.72
N GLN A 9 -4.79 3.78 -9.73
CA GLN A 9 -4.63 2.97 -8.52
C GLN A 9 -3.22 3.13 -7.94
N TYR A 10 -2.20 3.15 -8.80
CA TYR A 10 -0.82 3.38 -8.37
C TYR A 10 -0.65 4.73 -7.70
N ALA A 11 -1.29 5.78 -8.22
CA ALA A 11 -1.27 7.09 -7.59
C ALA A 11 -1.85 7.04 -6.17
N GLN A 12 -2.87 6.22 -5.94
CA GLN A 12 -3.43 5.98 -4.61
C GLN A 12 -2.44 5.26 -3.70
N LEU A 13 -1.73 4.25 -4.21
CA LEU A 13 -0.68 3.56 -3.45
C LEU A 13 0.42 4.53 -3.03
N ASP A 14 0.89 5.34 -3.97
CA ASP A 14 1.94 6.32 -3.73
C ASP A 14 1.55 7.34 -2.67
N GLU A 15 0.35 7.87 -2.76
CA GLU A 15 -0.16 8.83 -1.80
C GLU A 15 -0.37 8.22 -0.40
N PHE A 16 -0.86 6.98 -0.35
CA PHE A 16 -1.04 6.26 0.91
C PHE A 16 0.29 6.02 1.62
N VAL A 17 1.28 5.48 0.91
CA VAL A 17 2.60 5.21 1.48
C VAL A 17 3.33 6.50 1.86
N SER A 18 3.18 7.56 1.05
CA SER A 18 3.74 8.87 1.37
C SER A 18 3.15 9.41 2.68
N ALA A 19 1.84 9.27 2.88
CA ALA A 19 1.18 9.67 4.13
C ALA A 19 1.69 8.85 5.32
N LEU A 20 1.91 7.54 5.12
CA LEU A 20 2.50 6.69 6.17
C LEU A 20 3.92 7.14 6.49
N SER A 21 4.74 7.41 5.47
CA SER A 21 6.12 7.83 5.64
C SER A 21 6.22 9.14 6.40
N ASN A 22 5.34 10.08 6.11
CA ASN A 22 5.32 11.41 6.72
C ASN A 22 4.51 11.46 8.02
N ARG A 23 3.93 10.35 8.44
CA ARG A 23 3.03 10.30 9.60
C ARG A 23 1.90 11.32 9.49
N ASP A 24 1.36 11.45 8.27
CA ASP A 24 0.30 12.41 7.94
C ASP A 24 -1.07 11.83 8.33
N THR A 25 -1.40 11.96 9.61
CA THR A 25 -2.63 11.42 10.17
C THR A 25 -3.88 12.01 9.49
N ASP A 26 -3.87 13.29 9.17
CA ASP A 26 -5.03 13.95 8.55
C ASP A 26 -5.36 13.35 7.19
N THR A 27 -4.36 13.14 6.34
CA THR A 27 -4.57 12.50 5.03
C THR A 27 -5.09 11.07 5.19
N LEU A 28 -4.53 10.30 6.14
CA LEU A 28 -4.98 8.93 6.40
C LEU A 28 -6.43 8.90 6.86
N MET A 29 -6.87 9.83 7.68
CA MET A 29 -8.25 9.90 8.17
C MET A 29 -9.21 10.40 7.10
N ILE A 30 -8.88 11.49 6.44
CA ILE A 30 -9.80 12.18 5.53
C ILE A 30 -9.84 11.51 4.17
N LYS A 31 -8.69 11.24 3.57
CA LYS A 31 -8.62 10.68 2.22
C LYS A 31 -8.81 9.16 2.19
N PHE A 32 -8.22 8.46 3.15
CA PHE A 32 -8.26 6.99 3.18
C PHE A 32 -9.24 6.42 4.19
N ASN A 33 -10.01 7.30 4.83
CA ASN A 33 -11.12 6.94 5.72
C ASN A 33 -10.71 5.99 6.85
N LEU A 34 -9.50 6.15 7.39
CA LEU A 34 -9.02 5.34 8.50
C LEU A 34 -9.39 5.97 9.83
N SER A 35 -9.73 5.12 10.82
CA SER A 35 -9.98 5.57 12.18
C SER A 35 -8.66 5.78 12.93
N ALA A 36 -8.69 6.59 13.98
CA ALA A 36 -7.50 6.82 14.80
C ALA A 36 -6.90 5.52 15.37
N PRO A 37 -7.70 4.56 15.91
CA PRO A 37 -7.14 3.29 16.37
C PRO A 37 -6.44 2.50 15.28
N VAL A 38 -6.98 2.46 14.06
CA VAL A 38 -6.35 1.75 12.94
C VAL A 38 -5.03 2.42 12.55
N ILE A 39 -5.00 3.75 12.51
CA ILE A 39 -3.76 4.49 12.21
C ILE A 39 -2.69 4.19 13.25
N SER A 40 -3.04 4.13 14.53
CA SER A 40 -2.11 3.75 15.59
C SER A 40 -1.56 2.34 15.38
N GLU A 41 -2.42 1.38 15.01
CA GLU A 41 -1.98 0.02 14.72
C GLU A 41 -1.00 -0.03 13.55
N ILE A 42 -1.27 0.74 12.50
CA ILE A 42 -0.38 0.79 11.33
C ILE A 42 0.98 1.34 11.75
N PHE A 43 1.01 2.44 12.51
CA PHE A 43 2.27 3.04 12.95
C PHE A 43 3.06 2.11 13.85
N GLU A 44 2.40 1.37 14.74
CA GLU A 44 3.05 0.34 15.56
C GLU A 44 3.64 -0.77 14.70
N ALA A 45 2.89 -1.25 13.71
CA ALA A 45 3.35 -2.29 12.80
C ALA A 45 4.56 -1.81 11.98
N LEU A 46 4.55 -0.56 11.53
CA LEU A 46 5.68 0.00 10.79
C LEU A 46 6.96 0.05 11.64
N LEU A 47 6.83 0.32 12.95
CA LEU A 47 7.99 0.36 13.84
C LEU A 47 8.62 -1.03 14.07
N VAL A 48 7.89 -2.11 13.80
CA VAL A 48 8.47 -3.46 13.82
C VAL A 48 9.49 -3.63 12.69
N TYR A 49 9.23 -3.00 11.54
CA TYR A 49 10.05 -3.17 10.34
C TYR A 49 11.04 -2.04 10.09
N PHE A 50 10.72 -0.82 10.55
CA PHE A 50 11.46 0.39 10.17
C PHE A 50 11.75 1.30 11.36
N PRO A 51 12.92 1.94 11.39
CA PRO A 51 13.14 3.03 12.34
C PRO A 51 12.25 4.23 12.00
N PRO A 52 11.91 5.09 12.98
CA PRO A 52 11.05 6.26 12.73
C PRO A 52 11.56 7.22 11.65
N SER A 53 12.87 7.23 11.41
CA SER A 53 13.49 8.09 10.39
C SER A 53 13.46 7.51 8.98
N ALA A 54 13.01 6.27 8.80
CA ALA A 54 12.98 5.64 7.49
C ALA A 54 12.04 6.37 6.55
N LYS A 55 12.49 6.58 5.32
CA LYS A 55 11.65 7.12 4.25
C LYS A 55 11.04 5.95 3.50
N LEU A 56 9.72 5.86 3.52
CA LEU A 56 8.98 4.78 2.90
C LEU A 56 8.44 5.21 1.54
N SER A 57 8.45 4.29 0.59
CA SER A 57 7.91 4.53 -0.75
C SER A 57 7.39 3.25 -1.37
N VAL A 58 6.68 3.40 -2.50
CA VAL A 58 6.12 2.30 -3.29
C VAL A 58 7.13 1.91 -4.36
N PRO A 59 7.26 0.61 -4.70
CA PRO A 59 8.07 0.22 -5.86
C PRO A 59 7.55 0.86 -7.14
N PRO A 60 8.40 1.05 -8.16
CA PRO A 60 7.93 1.57 -9.46
C PRO A 60 6.79 0.74 -10.03
N LEU A 61 5.82 1.38 -10.68
CA LEU A 61 4.69 0.68 -11.28
C LEU A 61 5.15 -0.43 -12.25
N ALA A 62 6.19 -0.16 -13.01
CA ALA A 62 6.73 -1.12 -13.98
C ALA A 62 7.27 -2.39 -13.34
N SER A 63 7.55 -2.40 -12.03
CA SER A 63 8.07 -3.59 -11.33
C SER A 63 7.07 -4.76 -11.37
N GLN A 64 5.77 -4.48 -11.56
CA GLN A 64 4.77 -5.55 -11.64
C GLN A 64 4.96 -6.47 -12.85
N TYR A 65 5.72 -6.02 -13.86
CA TYR A 65 5.96 -6.79 -15.07
C TYR A 65 7.31 -7.54 -15.06
N GLU A 66 8.06 -7.44 -13.97
CA GLU A 66 9.36 -8.10 -13.84
C GLU A 66 9.20 -9.58 -13.47
N GLU A 67 10.24 -10.36 -13.63
CA GLU A 67 10.26 -11.79 -13.27
C GLU A 67 9.96 -11.99 -11.78
N PHE A 68 10.51 -11.12 -10.93
CA PHE A 68 10.25 -11.12 -9.49
C PHE A 68 9.59 -9.80 -9.13
N PRO A 69 8.26 -9.68 -9.35
CA PRO A 69 7.59 -8.39 -9.18
C PRO A 69 7.54 -7.97 -7.72
N LEU A 70 7.73 -6.66 -7.49
CA LEU A 70 7.59 -6.08 -6.16
C LEU A 70 6.16 -5.62 -5.87
N ILE A 71 5.30 -5.60 -6.90
CA ILE A 71 3.87 -5.33 -6.81
C ILE A 71 3.14 -6.48 -7.48
N VAL A 72 2.17 -7.08 -6.79
CA VAL A 72 1.34 -8.15 -7.34
C VAL A 72 -0.11 -7.82 -7.09
N ALA A 73 -0.98 -8.02 -8.08
CA ALA A 73 -2.40 -7.78 -7.96
C ALA A 73 -3.20 -9.00 -8.40
N TYR A 74 -4.36 -9.19 -7.77
CA TYR A 74 -5.27 -10.29 -8.06
C TYR A 74 -6.69 -9.73 -8.16
N GLU A 75 -7.46 -10.21 -9.14
CA GLU A 75 -8.87 -9.87 -9.27
C GLU A 75 -9.73 -11.02 -8.79
N SER A 76 -10.70 -10.71 -7.91
CA SER A 76 -11.68 -11.69 -7.44
C SER A 76 -12.80 -11.86 -8.46
N THR A 77 -13.63 -12.90 -8.26
CA THR A 77 -14.81 -13.13 -9.11
C THR A 77 -15.84 -12.00 -8.97
N ALA A 78 -15.78 -11.25 -7.86
CA ALA A 78 -16.64 -10.08 -7.64
C ALA A 78 -16.11 -8.80 -8.28
N GLY A 79 -14.92 -8.85 -8.90
CA GLY A 79 -14.32 -7.68 -9.55
C GLY A 79 -13.48 -6.80 -8.63
N ASP A 80 -13.19 -7.27 -7.41
CA ASP A 80 -12.31 -6.54 -6.49
C ASP A 80 -10.85 -6.82 -6.84
N ILE A 81 -10.01 -5.79 -6.78
CA ILE A 81 -8.57 -5.92 -7.03
C ILE A 81 -7.83 -5.84 -5.70
N SER A 82 -7.19 -6.93 -5.31
CA SER A 82 -6.30 -6.97 -4.15
C SER A 82 -4.87 -6.76 -4.63
N ALA A 83 -4.17 -5.83 -4.02
CA ALA A 83 -2.77 -5.58 -4.34
C ALA A 83 -1.91 -5.77 -3.11
N GLU A 84 -0.73 -6.37 -3.31
CA GLU A 84 0.28 -6.50 -2.27
C GLU A 84 1.62 -6.06 -2.84
N PHE A 85 2.41 -5.37 -2.03
CA PHE A 85 3.70 -4.88 -2.49
C PHE A 85 4.68 -4.73 -1.34
N TYR A 86 5.97 -4.90 -1.68
CA TYR A 86 7.05 -4.65 -0.73
C TYR A 86 7.23 -3.15 -0.55
N VAL A 87 7.20 -2.69 0.69
CA VAL A 87 7.46 -1.28 0.99
C VAL A 87 8.95 -1.02 0.84
N LEU A 88 9.32 0.04 0.13
CA LEU A 88 10.72 0.43 0.02
C LEU A 88 11.11 1.27 1.24
N GLU A 89 12.27 0.98 1.78
CA GLU A 89 12.91 1.76 2.84
C GLU A 89 14.12 2.47 2.25
N ASN A 90 14.09 3.80 2.19
CA ASN A 90 15.16 4.59 1.60
C ASN A 90 15.54 4.07 0.19
N ASP A 91 14.49 3.83 -0.62
CA ASP A 91 14.56 3.33 -2.00
C ASP A 91 15.05 1.88 -2.16
N GLU A 92 15.18 1.12 -1.07
CA GLU A 92 15.55 -0.30 -1.10
C GLU A 92 14.38 -1.17 -0.68
N PRO A 93 14.13 -2.32 -1.37
CA PRO A 93 13.08 -3.23 -0.94
C PRO A 93 13.30 -3.75 0.48
N SER A 94 12.22 -3.77 1.26
CA SER A 94 12.23 -4.31 2.62
C SER A 94 11.48 -5.65 2.65
N GLU A 95 11.40 -6.26 3.82
CA GLU A 95 10.59 -7.47 4.02
C GLU A 95 9.11 -7.16 4.29
N ALA A 96 8.77 -5.91 4.57
CA ALA A 96 7.39 -5.51 4.87
C ALA A 96 6.53 -5.51 3.62
N ILE A 97 5.40 -6.21 3.68
CA ILE A 97 4.44 -6.31 2.59
C ILE A 97 3.15 -5.62 3.01
N LEU A 98 2.74 -4.63 2.24
CA LEU A 98 1.49 -3.92 2.47
C LEU A 98 0.40 -4.51 1.59
N HIS A 99 -0.77 -4.77 2.19
CA HIS A 99 -1.93 -5.34 1.51
C HIS A 99 -3.06 -4.33 1.48
N VAL A 100 -3.58 -4.08 0.29
CA VAL A 100 -4.70 -3.15 0.06
C VAL A 100 -5.70 -3.77 -0.89
N VAL A 101 -6.91 -3.22 -0.94
CA VAL A 101 -7.93 -3.66 -1.89
C VAL A 101 -8.58 -2.45 -2.54
N PHE A 102 -8.93 -2.60 -3.82
CA PHE A 102 -9.75 -1.67 -4.57
C PHE A 102 -11.04 -2.43 -4.92
N PHE A 103 -12.15 -2.07 -4.27
CA PHE A 103 -13.42 -2.76 -4.48
C PHE A 103 -13.99 -2.41 -5.86
N GLY A 104 -14.65 -3.39 -6.50
CA GLY A 104 -15.21 -3.20 -7.82
C GLY A 104 -16.22 -2.04 -7.92
N ALA A 105 -16.92 -1.74 -6.81
CA ALA A 105 -17.86 -0.62 -6.75
C ALA A 105 -17.17 0.74 -6.71
N ALA A 106 -15.90 0.80 -6.27
CA ALA A 106 -15.11 2.03 -6.18
C ALA A 106 -13.66 1.71 -6.53
N PRO A 107 -13.35 1.39 -7.81
CA PRO A 107 -12.07 0.79 -8.20
C PRO A 107 -10.86 1.70 -8.07
N ASN A 108 -11.09 3.00 -7.88
CA ASN A 108 -10.01 3.97 -7.71
C ASN A 108 -9.83 4.42 -6.27
N GLU A 109 -10.55 3.80 -5.31
CA GLU A 109 -10.42 4.09 -3.90
C GLU A 109 -9.65 2.98 -3.21
N LEU A 110 -8.49 3.31 -2.64
CA LEU A 110 -7.66 2.39 -1.88
C LEU A 110 -8.27 2.12 -0.51
N CYS A 111 -8.40 0.84 -0.15
CA CYS A 111 -8.78 0.43 1.20
C CYS A 111 -7.63 -0.38 1.80
N TYR A 112 -7.13 0.05 2.94
CA TYR A 112 -6.07 -0.65 3.66
C TYR A 112 -6.60 -1.96 4.24
N GLU A 113 -5.82 -3.03 4.14
CA GLU A 113 -6.14 -4.31 4.77
C GLU A 113 -5.20 -4.60 5.95
N PHE A 114 -3.94 -4.87 5.68
CA PHE A 114 -2.96 -5.16 6.72
C PHE A 114 -1.53 -5.06 6.18
N ILE A 115 -0.55 -5.16 7.10
CA ILE A 115 0.86 -5.22 6.78
C ILE A 115 1.46 -6.46 7.46
N ASN A 116 2.30 -7.20 6.72
CA ASN A 116 3.01 -8.37 7.24
C ASN A 116 4.39 -8.52 6.58
N SER A 117 4.99 -9.67 6.76
CA SER A 117 6.26 -9.97 6.10
C SER A 117 6.31 -11.42 5.63
#